data_b2fcf1de40e9794d2ebc44a9d3bf9fed
#
_entry.id   b2fcf1de40e9794d2ebc44a9d3bf9fed
#
_cell.length_a   1.000
_cell.length_b   1.000
_cell.length_c   1.000
_cell.angle_alpha   90.00
_cell.angle_beta   90.00
_cell.angle_gamma   90.00
#
_symmetry.space_group_name_H-M   'P 1'
#
loop_
_entity.id
_entity.type
_entity.pdbx_description
1 polymer ?
#
loop_
_entity_poly.entity_id
_entity_poly.type
_entity_poly.pdbx_seq_one_letter_code
_entity_poly.pdbx_strand_id
1 'polypeptide(L)'
;MSEYLFHGDLVTSNRILYTPSAFARTNLLHLQEIGELQARRPHTSGRTNLQSYLFFIVLEGTGSLQYGDMEYALAKGDCVFIDCKKPYAHRSSEQLWQLSWVHFYGPNMNNIYEKYVERGGHPCFHPKERGRYDKILKELYEIADSDAYIKDMQIFEKLTGLLTFLMEDSWNPHVRRRKTSTKAGTIQHVKDYLDSHYQEKILLDDLSEMFFINKFYLTRSFKEQFGVPVNTYLLQNRITHAKQLLRFSELPIEVIGQKCGMQDANYFSRMFRKVEGVSPGEYRKLW
;
A
#
# COMPACT_ATOMS: atom_id res chain seq x y z
N MET A 1 -13.85 -27.75 -13.51
CA MET A 1 -12.86 -28.02 -12.45
C MET A 1 -11.52 -28.20 -13.15
N SER A 2 -10.55 -27.35 -12.90
CA SER A 2 -9.20 -27.56 -13.42
C SER A 2 -8.61 -28.78 -12.71
N GLU A 3 -8.02 -29.68 -13.48
CA GLU A 3 -7.33 -30.86 -12.96
C GLU A 3 -6.04 -30.39 -12.25
N TYR A 4 -5.83 -30.80 -10.99
CA TYR A 4 -4.63 -30.41 -10.26
C TYR A 4 -3.38 -31.08 -10.86
N LEU A 5 -2.33 -30.30 -11.09
CA LEU A 5 -1.08 -30.79 -11.67
C LEU A 5 -0.23 -31.63 -10.70
N PHE A 6 -0.37 -31.39 -9.40
CA PHE A 6 0.36 -32.12 -8.36
C PHE A 6 -0.62 -32.86 -7.43
N HIS A 7 -0.39 -34.15 -7.25
CA HIS A 7 -1.17 -35.03 -6.38
C HIS A 7 -0.25 -35.65 -5.32
N GLY A 8 -0.20 -35.04 -4.14
CA GLY A 8 0.50 -35.58 -2.98
C GLY A 8 -0.44 -36.16 -1.94
N ASP A 9 0.13 -36.82 -0.91
CA ASP A 9 -0.64 -37.41 0.17
C ASP A 9 -1.35 -36.39 1.05
N LEU A 10 -0.77 -35.21 1.21
CA LEU A 10 -1.29 -34.14 2.05
C LEU A 10 -2.11 -33.10 1.27
N VAL A 11 -1.70 -32.80 0.03
CA VAL A 11 -2.33 -31.78 -0.80
C VAL A 11 -2.33 -32.18 -2.27
N THR A 12 -3.33 -31.67 -3.00
CA THR A 12 -3.25 -31.52 -4.46
C THR A 12 -3.08 -30.04 -4.79
N SER A 13 -2.30 -29.70 -5.81
CA SER A 13 -2.07 -28.29 -6.13
C SER A 13 -1.76 -28.05 -7.60
N ASN A 14 -2.18 -26.87 -8.08
CA ASN A 14 -1.65 -26.23 -9.28
C ASN A 14 -0.67 -25.16 -8.81
N ARG A 15 0.60 -25.28 -9.20
CA ARG A 15 1.66 -24.41 -8.72
C ARG A 15 2.57 -23.99 -9.86
N ILE A 16 2.81 -22.70 -9.96
CA ILE A 16 3.83 -22.14 -10.87
C ILE A 16 4.94 -21.53 -10.03
N LEU A 17 6.15 -22.08 -10.15
CA LEU A 17 7.38 -21.48 -9.66
C LEU A 17 7.90 -20.52 -10.74
N TYR A 18 7.89 -19.23 -10.44
CA TYR A 18 8.20 -18.19 -11.41
C TYR A 18 9.64 -17.70 -11.27
N THR A 19 10.34 -17.57 -12.38
CA THR A 19 11.68 -16.98 -12.41
C THR A 19 11.62 -15.62 -13.11
N PRO A 20 11.61 -14.49 -12.35
CA PRO A 20 11.58 -13.16 -12.93
C PRO A 20 12.88 -12.85 -13.67
N SER A 21 12.83 -12.01 -14.69
CA SER A 21 14.02 -11.49 -15.34
C SER A 21 14.94 -10.73 -14.36
N ALA A 22 16.21 -10.55 -14.73
CA ALA A 22 17.16 -9.78 -13.92
C ALA A 22 16.66 -8.33 -13.70
N PHE A 23 16.05 -7.73 -14.73
CA PHE A 23 15.43 -6.41 -14.63
C PHE A 23 14.27 -6.37 -13.62
N ALA A 24 13.34 -7.32 -13.72
CA ALA A 24 12.18 -7.38 -12.82
C ALA A 24 12.62 -7.62 -11.37
N ARG A 25 13.57 -8.50 -11.15
CA ARG A 25 14.08 -8.80 -9.81
C ARG A 25 14.69 -7.58 -9.12
N THR A 26 15.32 -6.70 -9.86
CA THR A 26 16.02 -5.53 -9.34
C THR A 26 15.12 -4.31 -9.21
N ASN A 27 14.12 -4.16 -10.08
CA ASN A 27 13.40 -2.91 -10.25
C ASN A 27 11.90 -2.98 -9.99
N LEU A 28 11.29 -4.17 -10.06
CA LEU A 28 9.84 -4.33 -10.03
C LEU A 28 9.36 -5.16 -8.83
N LEU A 29 8.09 -5.04 -8.50
CA LEU A 29 7.39 -6.12 -7.80
C LEU A 29 7.37 -7.32 -8.75
N HIS A 30 7.79 -8.46 -8.26
CA HIS A 30 7.90 -9.66 -9.08
C HIS A 30 7.33 -10.88 -8.36
N LEU A 31 6.77 -11.76 -9.13
CA LEU A 31 6.25 -13.04 -8.69
C LEU A 31 7.41 -13.97 -8.34
N GLN A 32 7.22 -14.79 -7.32
CA GLN A 32 8.10 -15.91 -6.98
C GLN A 32 7.37 -17.24 -7.14
N GLU A 33 6.12 -17.30 -6.67
CA GLU A 33 5.29 -18.49 -6.72
C GLU A 33 3.82 -18.09 -6.68
N ILE A 34 2.98 -18.79 -7.44
CA ILE A 34 1.52 -18.66 -7.39
C ILE A 34 0.87 -20.03 -7.55
N GLY A 35 -0.30 -20.22 -6.95
CA GLY A 35 -1.03 -21.46 -7.13
C GLY A 35 -2.32 -21.57 -6.35
N GLU A 36 -2.95 -22.73 -6.50
CA GLU A 36 -4.08 -23.21 -5.72
C GLU A 36 -3.77 -24.56 -5.13
N LEU A 37 -4.20 -24.81 -3.91
CA LEU A 37 -4.12 -26.13 -3.29
C LEU A 37 -5.46 -26.54 -2.68
N GLN A 38 -5.68 -27.85 -2.66
CA GLN A 38 -6.71 -28.52 -1.88
C GLN A 38 -6.03 -29.43 -0.84
N ALA A 39 -6.28 -29.22 0.43
CA ALA A 39 -5.84 -30.14 1.47
C ALA A 39 -6.58 -31.47 1.33
N ARG A 40 -5.87 -32.58 1.47
CA ARG A 40 -6.40 -33.96 1.47
C ARG A 40 -6.43 -34.56 2.87
N ARG A 41 -5.58 -34.03 3.75
CA ARG A 41 -5.52 -34.37 5.18
C ARG A 41 -5.15 -33.12 5.98
N PRO A 42 -5.51 -33.07 7.26
CA PRO A 42 -4.98 -32.04 8.16
C PRO A 42 -3.46 -32.04 8.14
N HIS A 43 -2.84 -30.90 7.89
CA HIS A 43 -1.39 -30.77 7.85
C HIS A 43 -0.97 -29.35 8.22
N THR A 44 0.29 -29.23 8.65
CA THR A 44 0.91 -27.93 8.95
C THR A 44 2.03 -27.69 7.95
N SER A 45 2.07 -26.47 7.39
CA SER A 45 3.19 -25.98 6.58
C SER A 45 3.75 -24.73 7.23
N GLY A 46 5.01 -24.78 7.64
CA GLY A 46 5.70 -23.67 8.31
C GLY A 46 6.97 -23.28 7.59
N ARG A 47 7.31 -21.99 7.65
CA ARG A 47 8.54 -21.43 7.09
C ARG A 47 9.04 -20.30 7.98
N THR A 48 10.32 -19.99 7.84
CA THR A 48 10.94 -18.85 8.52
C THR A 48 12.02 -18.25 7.64
N ASN A 49 12.27 -16.95 7.79
CA ASN A 49 13.34 -16.22 7.12
C ASN A 49 13.30 -16.32 5.59
N LEU A 50 12.10 -16.38 5.01
CA LEU A 50 11.91 -16.35 3.57
C LEU A 50 11.81 -14.89 3.09
N GLN A 51 12.64 -14.49 2.13
CA GLN A 51 12.59 -13.17 1.51
C GLN A 51 11.42 -13.10 0.52
N SER A 52 10.24 -12.98 1.05
CA SER A 52 8.97 -13.01 0.32
C SER A 52 7.86 -12.35 1.14
N TYR A 53 6.82 -11.94 0.46
CA TYR A 53 5.52 -11.61 1.04
C TYR A 53 4.50 -12.62 0.54
N LEU A 54 3.67 -13.12 1.43
CA LEU A 54 2.62 -14.09 1.13
C LEU A 54 1.25 -13.41 1.23
N PHE A 55 0.48 -13.52 0.17
CA PHE A 55 -0.94 -13.29 0.20
C PHE A 55 -1.67 -14.60 -0.15
N PHE A 56 -2.72 -14.95 0.61
CA PHE A 56 -3.59 -16.05 0.25
C PHE A 56 -5.04 -15.81 0.67
N ILE A 57 -5.95 -16.54 0.03
CA ILE A 57 -7.39 -16.56 0.31
C ILE A 57 -7.81 -17.98 0.68
N VAL A 58 -8.63 -18.12 1.72
CA VAL A 58 -9.33 -19.38 2.02
C VAL A 58 -10.55 -19.47 1.11
N LEU A 59 -10.47 -20.33 0.11
CA LEU A 59 -11.56 -20.56 -0.85
C LEU A 59 -12.67 -21.41 -0.25
N GLU A 60 -12.29 -22.48 0.45
CA GLU A 60 -13.19 -23.41 1.15
C GLU A 60 -12.53 -23.96 2.43
N GLY A 61 -13.33 -24.49 3.36
CA GLY A 61 -12.88 -25.12 4.59
C GLY A 61 -12.40 -24.12 5.64
N THR A 62 -11.64 -24.64 6.62
CA THR A 62 -11.13 -23.86 7.76
C THR A 62 -9.70 -24.27 8.12
N GLY A 63 -9.02 -23.41 8.89
CA GLY A 63 -7.68 -23.68 9.39
C GLY A 63 -7.19 -22.58 10.32
N SER A 64 -5.88 -22.51 10.54
CA SER A 64 -5.27 -21.44 11.34
C SER A 64 -3.94 -20.97 10.74
N LEU A 65 -3.56 -19.73 11.09
CA LEU A 65 -2.26 -19.15 10.84
C LEU A 65 -1.59 -18.84 12.18
N GLN A 66 -0.43 -19.43 12.45
CA GLN A 66 0.50 -18.98 13.46
C GLN A 66 1.42 -17.93 12.81
N TYR A 67 1.49 -16.71 13.34
CA TYR A 67 2.35 -15.63 12.86
C TYR A 67 2.97 -14.88 14.04
N GLY A 68 4.28 -15.05 14.23
CA GLY A 68 4.92 -14.68 15.47
C GLY A 68 4.30 -15.44 16.64
N ASP A 69 3.95 -14.73 17.72
CA ASP A 69 3.34 -15.31 18.94
C ASP A 69 1.82 -15.42 18.87
N MET A 70 1.20 -15.03 17.75
CA MET A 70 -0.26 -14.98 17.60
C MET A 70 -0.77 -16.10 16.70
N GLU A 71 -1.88 -16.72 17.11
CA GLU A 71 -2.64 -17.66 16.29
C GLU A 71 -3.96 -17.01 15.83
N TYR A 72 -4.25 -17.16 14.53
CA TYR A 72 -5.44 -16.63 13.88
C TYR A 72 -6.26 -17.79 13.32
N ALA A 73 -7.50 -17.93 13.75
CA ALA A 73 -8.45 -18.86 13.12
C ALA A 73 -8.88 -18.29 11.75
N LEU A 74 -8.93 -19.15 10.75
CA LEU A 74 -9.26 -18.81 9.38
C LEU A 74 -10.40 -19.67 8.87
N ALA A 75 -11.33 -19.04 8.14
CA ALA A 75 -12.48 -19.66 7.52
C ALA A 75 -12.60 -19.19 6.05
N LYS A 76 -13.51 -19.84 5.31
CA LYS A 76 -13.85 -19.46 3.94
C LYS A 76 -14.07 -17.95 3.82
N GLY A 77 -13.40 -17.33 2.88
CA GLY A 77 -13.46 -15.90 2.58
C GLY A 77 -12.39 -15.05 3.28
N ASP A 78 -11.70 -15.59 4.28
CA ASP A 78 -10.63 -14.87 4.94
C ASP A 78 -9.38 -14.78 4.06
N CYS A 79 -8.71 -13.64 4.17
CA CYS A 79 -7.46 -13.33 3.50
C CYS A 79 -6.33 -13.18 4.50
N VAL A 80 -5.14 -13.55 4.06
CA VAL A 80 -3.89 -13.40 4.81
C VAL A 80 -2.90 -12.58 3.99
N PHE A 81 -2.23 -11.61 4.64
CA PHE A 81 -1.10 -10.90 4.06
C PHE A 81 0.00 -10.71 5.10
N ILE A 82 1.15 -11.37 4.88
CA ILE A 82 2.25 -11.44 5.85
C ILE A 82 3.64 -11.25 5.21
N ASP A 83 4.58 -10.74 6.03
CA ASP A 83 6.01 -10.75 5.75
C ASP A 83 6.61 -12.11 6.19
N CYS A 84 7.07 -12.89 5.22
CA CYS A 84 7.60 -14.23 5.43
C CYS A 84 9.02 -14.27 6.04
N LYS A 85 9.64 -13.13 6.31
CA LYS A 85 10.87 -13.08 7.12
C LYS A 85 10.62 -13.49 8.56
N LYS A 86 9.41 -13.20 9.08
CA LYS A 86 8.97 -13.67 10.39
C LYS A 86 8.56 -15.14 10.32
N PRO A 87 8.76 -15.90 11.41
CA PRO A 87 8.26 -17.27 11.49
C PRO A 87 6.74 -17.30 11.30
N TYR A 88 6.27 -18.19 10.46
CA TYR A 88 4.85 -18.47 10.30
C TYR A 88 4.59 -19.95 10.01
N ALA A 89 3.41 -20.41 10.38
CA ALA A 89 2.90 -21.72 10.02
C ALA A 89 1.39 -21.64 9.77
N HIS A 90 0.93 -22.26 8.72
CA HIS A 90 -0.50 -22.41 8.48
C HIS A 90 -0.89 -23.87 8.54
N ARG A 91 -2.06 -24.14 9.12
CA ARG A 91 -2.58 -25.48 9.38
C ARG A 91 -3.99 -25.61 8.85
N SER A 92 -4.25 -26.66 8.08
CA SER A 92 -5.63 -27.05 7.76
C SER A 92 -6.26 -27.80 8.93
N SER A 93 -7.56 -27.56 9.17
CA SER A 93 -8.36 -28.30 10.14
C SER A 93 -8.89 -29.62 9.53
N GLU A 94 -9.72 -30.34 10.29
CA GLU A 94 -10.49 -31.49 9.78
C GLU A 94 -11.48 -31.08 8.65
N GLN A 95 -11.90 -29.81 8.61
CA GLN A 95 -12.64 -29.22 7.49
C GLN A 95 -11.69 -28.74 6.41
N LEU A 96 -10.99 -29.64 5.79
CA LEU A 96 -9.93 -29.47 4.81
C LEU A 96 -10.13 -28.25 3.91
N TRP A 97 -9.17 -27.31 3.95
CA TRP A 97 -9.29 -26.09 3.20
C TRP A 97 -8.81 -26.19 1.75
N GLN A 98 -9.30 -25.26 0.96
CA GLN A 98 -8.77 -24.91 -0.35
C GLN A 98 -8.25 -23.50 -0.30
N LEU A 99 -7.04 -23.27 -0.80
CA LEU A 99 -6.38 -21.97 -0.81
C LEU A 99 -5.97 -21.57 -2.22
N SER A 100 -6.05 -20.28 -2.52
CA SER A 100 -5.32 -19.65 -3.61
C SER A 100 -4.30 -18.69 -3.04
N TRP A 101 -3.04 -18.75 -3.49
CA TRP A 101 -1.95 -17.95 -2.91
C TRP A 101 -1.00 -17.37 -3.94
N VAL A 102 -0.29 -16.31 -3.52
CA VAL A 102 0.83 -15.74 -4.24
C VAL A 102 1.96 -15.38 -3.28
N HIS A 103 3.17 -15.79 -3.64
CA HIS A 103 4.43 -15.31 -3.07
C HIS A 103 5.07 -14.31 -4.02
N PHE A 104 5.42 -13.14 -3.52
CA PHE A 104 6.03 -12.07 -4.31
C PHE A 104 7.02 -11.25 -3.49
N TYR A 105 7.86 -10.51 -4.20
CA TYR A 105 8.84 -9.62 -3.60
C TYR A 105 9.09 -8.41 -4.50
N GLY A 106 9.83 -7.42 -3.97
CA GLY A 106 10.31 -6.26 -4.72
C GLY A 106 11.15 -5.34 -3.85
N PRO A 107 11.94 -4.44 -4.44
CA PRO A 107 12.93 -3.62 -3.70
C PRO A 107 12.33 -2.78 -2.56
N ASN A 108 11.11 -2.29 -2.73
CA ASN A 108 10.44 -1.40 -1.78
C ASN A 108 9.39 -2.09 -0.89
N MET A 109 9.28 -3.42 -0.95
CA MET A 109 8.22 -4.16 -0.24
C MET A 109 8.26 -3.98 1.27
N ASN A 110 9.43 -3.86 1.89
CA ASN A 110 9.53 -3.61 3.34
C ASN A 110 8.78 -2.33 3.73
N ASN A 111 9.06 -1.22 3.03
CA ASN A 111 8.43 0.08 3.31
C ASN A 111 6.92 0.07 3.02
N ILE A 112 6.50 -0.67 1.98
CA ILE A 112 5.09 -0.84 1.62
C ILE A 112 4.36 -1.63 2.71
N TYR A 113 4.95 -2.74 3.18
CA TYR A 113 4.35 -3.57 4.23
C TYR A 113 4.31 -2.85 5.58
N GLU A 114 5.37 -2.14 5.96
CA GLU A 114 5.38 -1.28 7.15
C GLU A 114 4.23 -0.26 7.08
N LYS A 115 4.04 0.36 5.91
CA LYS A 115 2.94 1.31 5.69
C LYS A 115 1.56 0.67 5.79
N TYR A 116 1.39 -0.56 5.29
CA TYR A 116 0.18 -1.35 5.46
C TYR A 116 -0.14 -1.55 6.94
N VAL A 117 0.85 -1.98 7.75
CA VAL A 117 0.70 -2.21 9.20
C VAL A 117 0.41 -0.90 9.95
N GLU A 118 1.14 0.18 9.65
CA GLU A 118 0.91 1.51 10.24
C GLU A 118 -0.53 2.02 10.02
N ARG A 119 -1.15 1.68 8.89
CA ARG A 119 -2.52 2.07 8.55
C ARG A 119 -3.58 1.20 9.21
N GLY A 120 -3.19 0.21 9.99
CA GLY A 120 -4.09 -0.71 10.69
C GLY A 120 -4.32 -2.02 9.97
N GLY A 121 -3.46 -2.36 8.99
CA GLY A 121 -3.46 -3.67 8.33
C GLY A 121 -3.14 -4.79 9.31
N HIS A 122 -3.90 -5.87 9.23
CA HIS A 122 -3.75 -7.06 10.05
C HIS A 122 -3.25 -8.23 9.21
N PRO A 123 -2.50 -9.18 9.80
CA PRO A 123 -2.06 -10.40 9.09
C PRO A 123 -3.21 -11.19 8.48
N CYS A 124 -4.38 -11.20 9.15
CA CYS A 124 -5.59 -11.87 8.71
C CYS A 124 -6.76 -10.89 8.72
N PHE A 125 -7.58 -10.92 7.68
CA PHE A 125 -8.73 -10.04 7.56
C PHE A 125 -9.81 -10.63 6.65
N HIS A 126 -11.05 -10.17 6.82
CA HIS A 126 -12.15 -10.48 5.91
C HIS A 126 -12.36 -9.29 4.97
N PRO A 127 -12.12 -9.44 3.65
CA PRO A 127 -12.21 -8.34 2.70
C PRO A 127 -13.67 -7.93 2.46
N LYS A 128 -13.91 -6.64 2.18
CA LYS A 128 -15.25 -6.14 1.83
C LYS A 128 -15.72 -6.69 0.48
N GLU A 129 -14.83 -6.80 -0.49
CA GLU A 129 -15.08 -7.24 -1.85
C GLU A 129 -14.11 -8.36 -2.24
N ARG A 130 -14.41 -9.58 -1.81
CA ARG A 130 -13.55 -10.74 -2.07
C ARG A 130 -13.28 -10.95 -3.56
N GLY A 131 -14.29 -10.77 -4.41
CA GLY A 131 -14.20 -11.07 -5.83
C GLY A 131 -13.07 -10.35 -6.57
N ARG A 132 -12.63 -9.17 -6.09
CA ARG A 132 -11.49 -8.46 -6.68
C ARG A 132 -10.16 -9.16 -6.43
N TYR A 133 -10.00 -9.81 -5.27
CA TYR A 133 -8.82 -10.60 -4.94
C TYR A 133 -8.80 -11.93 -5.69
N ASP A 134 -9.93 -12.62 -5.77
CA ASP A 134 -10.07 -13.85 -6.55
C ASP A 134 -9.70 -13.59 -8.02
N LYS A 135 -10.22 -12.49 -8.59
CA LYS A 135 -9.94 -12.08 -9.97
C LYS A 135 -8.45 -11.82 -10.21
N ILE A 136 -7.80 -11.04 -9.33
CA ILE A 136 -6.39 -10.66 -9.53
C ILE A 136 -5.45 -11.85 -9.38
N LEU A 137 -5.73 -12.82 -8.48
CA LEU A 137 -4.95 -14.04 -8.36
C LEU A 137 -5.11 -14.91 -9.61
N LYS A 138 -6.33 -15.02 -10.15
CA LYS A 138 -6.57 -15.73 -11.41
C LYS A 138 -5.82 -15.11 -12.58
N GLU A 139 -5.89 -13.79 -12.74
CA GLU A 139 -5.15 -13.07 -13.78
C GLU A 139 -3.63 -13.23 -13.64
N LEU A 140 -3.10 -13.16 -12.41
CA LEU A 140 -1.67 -13.41 -12.13
C LEU A 140 -1.26 -14.83 -12.52
N TYR A 141 -2.10 -15.83 -12.23
CA TYR A 141 -1.84 -17.21 -12.60
C TYR A 141 -1.81 -17.38 -14.13
N GLU A 142 -2.80 -16.86 -14.84
CA GLU A 142 -2.89 -16.89 -16.29
C GLU A 142 -1.68 -16.20 -16.96
N ILE A 143 -1.23 -15.05 -16.45
CA ILE A 143 -0.05 -14.34 -16.94
C ILE A 143 1.23 -15.17 -16.69
N ALA A 144 1.37 -15.74 -15.49
CA ALA A 144 2.54 -16.54 -15.13
C ALA A 144 2.69 -17.81 -16.01
N ASP A 145 1.55 -18.42 -16.38
CA ASP A 145 1.48 -19.60 -17.25
C ASP A 145 1.64 -19.28 -18.73
N SER A 146 1.54 -18.01 -19.13
CA SER A 146 1.62 -17.58 -20.52
C SER A 146 3.06 -17.53 -21.06
N ASP A 147 3.19 -17.47 -22.38
CA ASP A 147 4.45 -17.20 -23.09
C ASP A 147 4.63 -15.71 -23.46
N ALA A 148 3.85 -14.80 -22.84
CA ALA A 148 3.87 -13.40 -23.19
C ALA A 148 5.23 -12.75 -22.92
N TYR A 149 5.79 -12.06 -23.91
CA TYR A 149 7.08 -11.38 -23.80
C TYR A 149 7.13 -10.32 -22.68
N ILE A 150 5.99 -9.66 -22.40
CA ILE A 150 5.89 -8.56 -21.42
C ILE A 150 5.37 -9.02 -20.04
N LYS A 151 5.38 -10.33 -19.76
CA LYS A 151 4.74 -10.87 -18.54
C LYS A 151 5.28 -10.30 -17.23
N ASP A 152 6.55 -9.96 -17.12
CA ASP A 152 7.10 -9.31 -15.93
C ASP A 152 6.42 -7.94 -15.64
N MET A 153 6.12 -7.16 -16.69
CA MET A 153 5.41 -5.88 -16.55
C MET A 153 3.92 -6.09 -16.22
N GLN A 154 3.29 -7.10 -16.80
CA GLN A 154 1.91 -7.45 -16.48
C GLN A 154 1.79 -7.96 -15.04
N ILE A 155 2.73 -8.80 -14.58
CA ILE A 155 2.82 -9.24 -13.19
C ILE A 155 3.00 -8.03 -12.25
N PHE A 156 3.90 -7.09 -12.59
CA PHE A 156 4.10 -5.87 -11.82
C PHE A 156 2.83 -5.04 -11.68
N GLU A 157 2.07 -4.86 -12.78
CA GLU A 157 0.78 -4.17 -12.76
C GLU A 157 -0.20 -4.87 -11.81
N LYS A 158 -0.36 -6.21 -11.90
CA LYS A 158 -1.31 -6.95 -11.07
C LYS A 158 -0.89 -6.98 -9.59
N LEU A 159 0.39 -7.15 -9.29
CA LEU A 159 0.88 -7.08 -7.90
C LEU A 159 0.71 -5.68 -7.30
N THR A 160 0.89 -4.63 -8.09
CA THR A 160 0.60 -3.25 -7.67
C THR A 160 -0.90 -3.07 -7.39
N GLY A 161 -1.77 -3.63 -8.23
CA GLY A 161 -3.21 -3.67 -8.02
C GLY A 161 -3.61 -4.40 -6.73
N LEU A 162 -3.00 -5.57 -6.47
CA LEU A 162 -3.19 -6.31 -5.21
C LEU A 162 -2.82 -5.46 -4.00
N LEU A 163 -1.66 -4.81 -4.01
CA LEU A 163 -1.23 -3.92 -2.93
C LEU A 163 -2.18 -2.73 -2.75
N THR A 164 -2.73 -2.18 -3.82
CA THR A 164 -3.75 -1.11 -3.77
C THR A 164 -4.98 -1.59 -2.99
N PHE A 165 -5.51 -2.78 -3.30
CA PHE A 165 -6.66 -3.35 -2.59
C PHE A 165 -6.35 -3.60 -1.11
N LEU A 166 -5.17 -4.14 -0.79
CA LEU A 166 -4.72 -4.34 0.59
C LEU A 166 -4.63 -3.02 1.35
N MET A 167 -4.11 -1.96 0.72
CA MET A 167 -4.05 -0.63 1.32
C MET A 167 -5.42 0.00 1.53
N GLU A 168 -6.38 -0.22 0.63
CA GLU A 168 -7.77 0.24 0.78
C GLU A 168 -8.48 -0.50 1.92
N ASP A 169 -8.34 -1.83 2.00
CA ASP A 169 -8.98 -2.64 3.04
C ASP A 169 -8.35 -2.45 4.42
N SER A 170 -7.03 -2.18 4.50
CA SER A 170 -6.35 -1.80 5.74
C SER A 170 -6.80 -0.44 6.27
N TRP A 171 -7.27 0.42 5.39
CA TRP A 171 -7.84 1.70 5.76
C TRP A 171 -9.21 1.52 6.40
N ASN A 172 -9.24 1.32 7.71
CA ASN A 172 -10.46 1.25 8.48
C ASN A 172 -10.64 2.49 9.36
N PRO A 173 -11.25 3.57 8.86
CA PRO A 173 -11.55 4.75 9.65
C PRO A 173 -12.51 4.43 10.81
N HIS A 174 -13.19 3.27 10.79
CA HIS A 174 -14.15 2.86 11.79
C HIS A 174 -13.52 2.13 13.01
N VAL A 175 -12.40 1.45 12.87
CA VAL A 175 -11.72 0.81 14.01
C VAL A 175 -11.13 1.86 14.95
N ARG A 176 -10.71 3.03 14.46
CA ARG A 176 -10.34 4.20 15.28
C ARG A 176 -11.56 5.00 15.79
N ARG A 177 -12.75 4.84 15.21
CA ARG A 177 -13.99 5.53 15.61
C ARG A 177 -14.60 5.06 16.91
N ARG A 178 -14.04 4.08 17.63
CA ARG A 178 -14.55 3.71 18.97
C ARG A 178 -14.24 4.74 20.08
N LYS A 179 -13.48 5.81 19.77
CA LYS A 179 -13.42 7.05 20.57
C LYS A 179 -13.29 8.25 19.63
N THR A 180 -14.39 8.93 19.34
CA THR A 180 -14.56 10.26 18.70
C THR A 180 -15.13 10.26 17.28
N SER A 181 -16.46 10.22 17.19
CA SER A 181 -17.23 10.37 15.94
C SER A 181 -17.27 11.80 15.36
N THR A 182 -16.68 12.78 16.02
CA THR A 182 -16.64 14.20 15.59
C THR A 182 -15.29 14.64 15.01
N LYS A 183 -14.19 13.94 15.29
CA LYS A 183 -12.83 14.44 15.00
C LYS A 183 -12.22 14.00 13.64
N ALA A 184 -12.69 12.95 13.00
CA ALA A 184 -12.15 12.52 11.71
C ALA A 184 -12.61 13.42 10.54
N GLY A 185 -13.83 13.94 10.60
CA GLY A 185 -14.30 14.98 9.68
C GLY A 185 -13.46 16.26 9.78
N THR A 186 -13.04 16.60 11.01
CA THR A 186 -12.24 17.81 11.25
C THR A 186 -10.87 17.76 10.57
N ILE A 187 -10.18 16.60 10.52
CA ILE A 187 -8.88 16.49 9.85
C ILE A 187 -9.01 16.60 8.32
N GLN A 188 -10.13 16.11 7.75
CA GLN A 188 -10.44 16.34 6.33
C GLN A 188 -10.68 17.84 6.08
N HIS A 189 -11.44 18.52 6.92
CA HIS A 189 -11.67 19.97 6.78
C HIS A 189 -10.36 20.77 6.92
N VAL A 190 -9.42 20.35 7.78
CA VAL A 190 -8.08 20.97 7.83
C VAL A 190 -7.38 20.83 6.48
N LYS A 191 -7.43 19.64 5.85
CA LYS A 191 -6.84 19.44 4.53
C LYS A 191 -7.49 20.34 3.48
N ASP A 192 -8.81 20.37 3.43
CA ASP A 192 -9.58 21.21 2.47
C ASP A 192 -9.26 22.70 2.66
N TYR A 193 -9.07 23.15 3.91
CA TYR A 193 -8.62 24.50 4.23
C TYR A 193 -7.21 24.78 3.70
N LEU A 194 -6.26 23.85 3.91
CA LEU A 194 -4.90 23.97 3.37
C LEU A 194 -4.88 24.05 1.85
N ASP A 195 -5.78 23.30 1.18
CA ASP A 195 -5.88 23.29 -0.28
C ASP A 195 -6.42 24.62 -0.83
N SER A 196 -7.30 25.27 -0.11
CA SER A 196 -7.91 26.54 -0.54
C SER A 196 -7.15 27.80 -0.08
N HIS A 197 -6.33 27.71 0.98
CA HIS A 197 -5.63 28.85 1.60
C HIS A 197 -4.10 28.71 1.57
N TYR A 198 -3.55 27.85 0.69
CA TYR A 198 -2.10 27.56 0.64
C TYR A 198 -1.22 28.81 0.46
N GLN A 199 -1.78 29.89 -0.10
CA GLN A 199 -1.07 31.16 -0.32
C GLN A 199 -0.86 31.96 0.97
N GLU A 200 -1.62 31.66 2.00
CA GLU A 200 -1.61 32.39 3.26
C GLU A 200 -0.52 31.87 4.21
N LYS A 201 -0.16 32.68 5.20
CA LYS A 201 0.67 32.24 6.30
C LYS A 201 -0.17 31.39 7.24
N ILE A 202 0.06 30.09 7.24
CA ILE A 202 -0.67 29.13 8.05
C ILE A 202 0.25 28.59 9.14
N LEU A 203 -0.12 28.73 10.40
CA LEU A 203 0.58 28.14 11.54
C LEU A 203 -0.25 26.98 12.11
N LEU A 204 0.43 26.00 12.70
CA LEU A 204 -0.24 24.85 13.34
C LEU A 204 -1.10 25.27 14.52
N ASP A 205 -0.74 26.34 15.20
CA ASP A 205 -1.51 26.88 16.31
C ASP A 205 -2.82 27.48 15.82
N ASP A 206 -2.79 28.25 14.73
CA ASP A 206 -3.99 28.83 14.12
C ASP A 206 -4.98 27.75 13.66
N LEU A 207 -4.45 26.67 13.04
CA LEU A 207 -5.29 25.53 12.66
C LEU A 207 -5.89 24.82 13.86
N SER A 208 -5.14 24.70 14.95
CA SER A 208 -5.61 24.06 16.19
C SER A 208 -6.76 24.82 16.81
N GLU A 209 -6.66 26.17 16.84
CA GLU A 209 -7.71 27.08 17.33
C GLU A 209 -8.93 27.08 16.42
N MET A 210 -8.71 27.25 15.10
CA MET A 210 -9.79 27.33 14.10
C MET A 210 -10.65 26.07 14.07
N PHE A 211 -10.03 24.90 14.18
CA PHE A 211 -10.73 23.62 14.13
C PHE A 211 -11.04 23.01 15.50
N PHE A 212 -10.78 23.73 16.58
CA PHE A 212 -11.03 23.30 17.97
C PHE A 212 -10.42 21.94 18.30
N ILE A 213 -9.20 21.70 17.86
CA ILE A 213 -8.45 20.44 18.07
C ILE A 213 -7.07 20.71 18.67
N ASN A 214 -6.62 19.77 19.50
CA ASN A 214 -5.28 19.87 20.08
C ASN A 214 -4.19 19.70 19.00
N LYS A 215 -3.14 20.53 19.05
CA LYS A 215 -2.02 20.55 18.11
C LYS A 215 -1.33 19.19 17.95
N PHE A 216 -1.14 18.45 19.04
CA PHE A 216 -0.55 17.10 19.00
C PHE A 216 -1.47 16.12 18.28
N TYR A 217 -2.78 16.21 18.56
CA TYR A 217 -3.78 15.41 17.86
C TYR A 217 -3.82 15.76 16.38
N LEU A 218 -3.85 17.05 16.02
CA LEU A 218 -3.80 17.52 14.63
C LEU A 218 -2.59 16.92 13.89
N THR A 219 -1.38 17.16 14.42
CA THR A 219 -0.13 16.71 13.79
C THR A 219 -0.09 15.21 13.58
N ARG A 220 -0.48 14.44 14.60
CA ARG A 220 -0.50 12.99 14.55
C ARG A 220 -1.55 12.48 13.58
N SER A 221 -2.81 12.90 13.73
CA SER A 221 -3.93 12.39 12.94
C SER A 221 -3.86 12.81 11.47
N PHE A 222 -3.34 14.01 11.18
CA PHE A 222 -3.10 14.44 9.81
C PHE A 222 -2.04 13.56 9.12
N LYS A 223 -0.89 13.32 9.79
CA LYS A 223 0.13 12.40 9.26
C LYS A 223 -0.41 10.98 9.09
N GLU A 224 -1.19 10.50 10.05
CA GLU A 224 -1.82 9.17 9.97
C GLU A 224 -2.82 9.08 8.82
N GLN A 225 -3.60 10.14 8.55
CA GLN A 225 -4.62 10.15 7.50
C GLN A 225 -4.05 10.40 6.11
N PHE A 226 -3.10 11.32 5.95
CA PHE A 226 -2.58 11.74 4.65
C PHE A 226 -1.14 11.30 4.37
N GLY A 227 -0.52 10.59 5.29
CA GLY A 227 0.82 10.01 5.11
C GLY A 227 1.98 10.96 5.33
N VAL A 228 1.73 12.27 5.41
CA VAL A 228 2.75 13.31 5.58
C VAL A 228 2.35 14.34 6.65
N PRO A 229 3.30 14.98 7.35
CA PRO A 229 3.01 16.06 8.28
C PRO A 229 2.32 17.25 7.59
N VAL A 230 1.51 18.02 8.33
CA VAL A 230 0.79 19.22 7.85
C VAL A 230 1.69 20.17 7.06
N ASN A 231 2.84 20.54 7.62
CA ASN A 231 3.78 21.46 6.98
C ASN A 231 4.39 20.91 5.68
N THR A 232 4.61 19.59 5.63
CA THR A 232 5.09 18.93 4.41
C THR A 232 4.01 18.92 3.35
N TYR A 233 2.76 18.64 3.73
CA TYR A 233 1.60 18.69 2.83
C TYR A 233 1.43 20.10 2.24
N LEU A 234 1.41 21.13 3.09
CA LEU A 234 1.30 22.53 2.64
C LEU A 234 2.43 22.91 1.69
N LEU A 235 3.67 22.52 2.00
CA LEU A 235 4.79 22.76 1.11
C LEU A 235 4.63 22.08 -0.24
N GLN A 236 4.25 20.82 -0.27
CA GLN A 236 4.01 20.07 -1.51
C GLN A 236 2.90 20.72 -2.37
N ASN A 237 1.83 21.18 -1.73
CA ASN A 237 0.74 21.89 -2.41
C ASN A 237 1.23 23.18 -3.04
N ARG A 238 1.99 24.01 -2.30
CA ARG A 238 2.61 25.23 -2.79
C ARG A 238 3.55 25.00 -3.98
N ILE A 239 4.38 23.96 -3.91
CA ILE A 239 5.29 23.59 -5.01
C ILE A 239 4.49 23.14 -6.25
N THR A 240 3.41 22.40 -6.06
CA THR A 240 2.54 21.98 -7.18
C THR A 240 1.96 23.19 -7.91
N HIS A 241 1.47 24.19 -7.19
CA HIS A 241 0.98 25.43 -7.79
C HIS A 241 2.11 26.25 -8.44
N ALA A 242 3.28 26.28 -7.81
CA ALA A 242 4.46 26.94 -8.40
C ALA A 242 4.88 26.31 -9.74
N LYS A 243 4.83 24.97 -9.85
CA LYS A 243 5.10 24.26 -11.12
C LYS A 243 4.13 24.68 -12.21
N GLN A 244 2.84 24.84 -11.91
CA GLN A 244 1.85 25.31 -12.87
C GLN A 244 2.18 26.72 -13.36
N LEU A 245 2.50 27.65 -12.44
CA LEU A 245 2.87 29.02 -12.80
C LEU A 245 4.17 29.10 -13.58
N LEU A 246 5.17 28.27 -13.22
CA LEU A 246 6.46 28.20 -13.94
C LEU A 246 6.28 27.73 -15.39
N ARG A 247 5.34 26.82 -15.65
CA ARG A 247 5.07 26.27 -17.00
C ARG A 247 4.16 27.14 -17.86
N PHE A 248 3.19 27.79 -17.23
CA PHE A 248 2.09 28.44 -17.96
C PHE A 248 2.05 29.96 -17.79
N SER A 249 3.12 30.59 -17.25
CA SER A 249 3.22 32.03 -17.17
C SER A 249 4.66 32.52 -17.30
N GLU A 250 4.83 33.78 -17.71
CA GLU A 250 6.11 34.50 -17.77
C GLU A 250 6.42 35.27 -16.48
N LEU A 251 5.71 34.99 -15.40
CA LEU A 251 5.88 35.68 -14.13
C LEU A 251 7.32 35.51 -13.61
N PRO A 252 7.93 36.55 -13.02
CA PRO A 252 9.21 36.42 -12.34
C PRO A 252 9.16 35.34 -11.26
N ILE A 253 10.26 34.61 -11.06
CA ILE A 253 10.35 33.52 -10.09
C ILE A 253 9.98 33.97 -8.68
N GLU A 254 10.41 35.16 -8.30
CA GLU A 254 10.08 35.78 -7.02
C GLU A 254 8.57 35.97 -6.85
N VAL A 255 7.89 36.49 -7.87
CA VAL A 255 6.43 36.71 -7.89
C VAL A 255 5.69 35.37 -7.77
N ILE A 256 6.20 34.31 -8.42
CA ILE A 256 5.65 32.96 -8.29
C ILE A 256 5.77 32.46 -6.85
N GLY A 257 6.92 32.63 -6.21
CA GLY A 257 7.10 32.27 -4.81
C GLY A 257 6.08 32.96 -3.91
N GLN A 258 5.91 34.29 -4.08
CA GLN A 258 4.93 35.09 -3.32
C GLN A 258 3.50 34.60 -3.54
N LYS A 259 3.09 34.38 -4.80
CA LYS A 259 1.76 33.84 -5.15
C LYS A 259 1.50 32.44 -4.57
N CYS A 260 2.53 31.69 -4.29
CA CYS A 260 2.45 30.37 -3.65
C CYS A 260 2.64 30.42 -2.13
N GLY A 261 2.58 31.58 -1.49
CA GLY A 261 2.68 31.75 -0.04
C GLY A 261 4.09 31.63 0.53
N MET A 262 5.11 31.81 -0.31
CA MET A 262 6.53 31.82 0.05
C MET A 262 7.15 33.20 -0.27
N GLN A 263 7.09 34.10 0.71
CA GLN A 263 7.46 35.51 0.52
C GLN A 263 8.96 35.74 0.25
N ASP A 264 9.81 34.86 0.81
CA ASP A 264 11.27 34.93 0.60
C ASP A 264 11.67 34.09 -0.62
N ALA A 265 12.22 34.76 -1.65
CA ALA A 265 12.60 34.14 -2.92
C ALA A 265 13.72 33.08 -2.76
N ASN A 266 14.66 33.30 -1.81
CA ASN A 266 15.71 32.33 -1.54
C ASN A 266 15.17 31.10 -0.83
N TYR A 267 14.25 31.30 0.11
CA TYR A 267 13.54 30.20 0.76
C TYR A 267 12.72 29.40 -0.26
N PHE A 268 11.97 30.09 -1.13
CA PHE A 268 11.22 29.44 -2.22
C PHE A 268 12.13 28.59 -3.09
N SER A 269 13.21 29.16 -3.63
CA SER A 269 14.13 28.45 -4.52
C SER A 269 14.77 27.23 -3.86
N ARG A 270 15.14 27.35 -2.60
CA ARG A 270 15.71 26.26 -1.80
C ARG A 270 14.68 25.14 -1.55
N MET A 271 13.43 25.49 -1.19
CA MET A 271 12.37 24.51 -0.94
C MET A 271 11.91 23.85 -2.23
N PHE A 272 11.79 24.59 -3.32
CA PHE A 272 11.49 24.05 -4.63
C PHE A 272 12.55 23.01 -5.06
N ARG A 273 13.84 23.37 -4.96
CA ARG A 273 14.93 22.44 -5.28
C ARG A 273 14.96 21.22 -4.36
N LYS A 274 14.62 21.38 -3.09
CA LYS A 274 14.52 20.26 -2.15
C LYS A 274 13.44 19.25 -2.55
N VAL A 275 12.34 19.73 -3.12
CA VAL A 275 11.18 18.87 -3.50
C VAL A 275 11.34 18.31 -4.91
N GLU A 276 11.77 19.14 -5.88
CA GLU A 276 11.80 18.81 -7.32
C GLU A 276 13.20 18.40 -7.83
N GLY A 277 14.25 18.54 -7.02
CA GLY A 277 15.62 18.20 -7.40
C GLY A 277 16.34 19.29 -8.21
N VAL A 278 15.62 20.21 -8.83
CA VAL A 278 16.14 21.31 -9.65
C VAL A 278 15.62 22.65 -9.18
N SER A 279 16.30 23.76 -9.53
CA SER A 279 15.84 25.11 -9.18
C SER A 279 14.59 25.50 -9.99
N PRO A 280 13.78 26.49 -9.53
CA PRO A 280 12.64 26.99 -10.31
C PRO A 280 13.01 27.47 -11.72
N GLY A 281 14.17 28.12 -11.87
CA GLY A 281 14.66 28.59 -13.16
C GLY A 281 15.07 27.45 -14.10
N GLU A 282 15.72 26.43 -13.57
CA GLU A 282 16.03 25.20 -14.32
C GLU A 282 14.74 24.47 -14.72
N TYR A 283 13.79 24.33 -13.79
CA TYR A 283 12.50 23.71 -14.07
C TYR A 283 11.74 24.40 -15.20
N ARG A 284 11.70 25.75 -15.21
CA ARG A 284 11.06 26.51 -16.30
C ARG A 284 11.68 26.23 -17.67
N LYS A 285 12.98 26.03 -17.74
CA LYS A 285 13.70 25.76 -18.99
C LYS A 285 13.49 24.35 -19.54
N LEU A 286 13.05 23.42 -18.69
CA LEU A 286 12.80 22.03 -19.08
C LEU A 286 11.47 21.84 -19.81
N TRP A 287 10.61 22.83 -19.75
CA TRP A 287 9.25 22.82 -20.29
C TRP A 287 8.95 24.00 -21.18
#